data_5e229c94fd28de294d94da62fb8dac59
#
_entry.id   5e229c94fd28de294d94da62fb8dac59
#
_cell.length_a   1.000
_cell.length_b   1.000
_cell.length_c   1.000
_cell.angle_alpha   90.00
_cell.angle_beta   90.00
_cell.angle_gamma   90.00
#
_symmetry.space_group_name_H-M   'P 1'
#
loop_
_entity.id
_entity.type
_entity.pdbx_description
1 polymer ?
#
loop_
_entity_poly.entity_id
_entity_poly.type
_entity_poly.pdbx_seq_one_letter_code
_entity_poly.pdbx_strand_id
1 'polypeptide(L)'
;MYIMAEQKTKPTEVSVDDFIANIPDETVRDDCYTLIKIMKKITGEKPKIWGPSIVGFGRYHYKYESGHEGYSCITAFAPRKGNIVVYVMPGFTEHPELVKKLGKYKAGKGCLYIKKLADVDEKVLENLIDKSVSWVKKKYPAE
;
A
#
# COMPACT_ATOMS: atom_id res chain seq x y z
N MET A 1 -9.77 -28.35 0.96
CA MET A 1 -10.29 -27.11 0.87
C MET A 1 -9.25 -26.14 1.06
N TYR A 2 -9.39 -25.34 0.30
CA TYR A 2 -8.60 -24.38 0.40
C TYR A 2 -8.99 -23.60 1.54
N ILE A 3 -8.08 -23.26 2.19
CA ILE A 3 -8.29 -22.59 3.40
C ILE A 3 -8.63 -21.18 3.15
N MET A 4 -9.73 -21.07 2.52
CA MET A 4 -10.16 -19.81 2.19
C MET A 4 -10.53 -19.01 3.31
N ALA A 5 -11.08 -19.67 4.24
CA ALA A 5 -11.51 -18.98 5.41
C ALA A 5 -10.31 -18.32 6.10
N GLU A 6 -9.12 -18.84 5.82
CA GLU A 6 -7.94 -18.33 6.45
C GLU A 6 -7.15 -17.47 5.50
N GLN A 7 -7.32 -16.18 5.60
CA GLN A 7 -6.61 -15.22 4.82
C GLN A 7 -5.15 -15.17 5.27
N LYS A 8 -4.22 -15.29 4.33
CA LYS A 8 -2.79 -15.27 4.66
C LYS A 8 -2.30 -13.90 5.12
N THR A 9 -2.85 -12.84 4.54
CA THR A 9 -2.47 -11.47 4.90
C THR A 9 -3.53 -10.86 5.78
N LYS A 10 -3.21 -10.64 7.04
CA LYS A 10 -4.12 -10.09 8.04
C LYS A 10 -3.42 -9.02 8.84
N PRO A 11 -4.17 -8.07 9.42
CA PRO A 11 -3.56 -7.11 10.33
C PRO A 11 -3.06 -7.84 11.58
N THR A 12 -1.95 -7.39 12.10
CA THR A 12 -1.30 -7.99 13.27
C THR A 12 -1.10 -6.97 14.38
N GLU A 13 -0.63 -7.44 15.53
CA GLU A 13 -0.31 -6.57 16.66
C GLU A 13 1.17 -6.16 16.66
N VAL A 14 1.90 -6.48 15.62
CA VAL A 14 3.32 -6.08 15.50
C VAL A 14 3.43 -4.57 15.48
N SER A 15 4.36 -4.02 16.25
CA SER A 15 4.60 -2.58 16.28
C SER A 15 5.16 -2.10 14.95
N VAL A 16 4.51 -1.12 14.32
CA VAL A 16 4.96 -0.53 13.08
C VAL A 16 6.33 0.14 13.28
N ASP A 17 6.48 0.87 14.39
CA ASP A 17 7.75 1.55 14.68
C ASP A 17 8.90 0.55 14.84
N ASP A 18 8.67 -0.56 15.54
CA ASP A 18 9.68 -1.59 15.72
C ASP A 18 10.02 -2.25 14.39
N PHE A 19 9.01 -2.50 13.57
CA PHE A 19 9.21 -3.09 12.25
C PHE A 19 10.11 -2.19 11.39
N ILE A 20 9.84 -0.89 11.35
CA ILE A 20 10.62 0.05 10.57
C ILE A 20 12.03 0.22 11.15
N ALA A 21 12.14 0.26 12.48
CA ALA A 21 13.43 0.40 13.15
C ALA A 21 14.39 -0.74 12.83
N ASN A 22 13.88 -1.91 12.47
CA ASN A 22 14.69 -3.07 12.11
C ASN A 22 15.16 -3.05 10.66
N ILE A 23 14.75 -2.09 9.87
CA ILE A 23 15.22 -1.96 8.49
C ILE A 23 16.65 -1.40 8.51
N PRO A 24 17.62 -2.10 7.92
CA PRO A 24 19.03 -1.65 7.99
C PRO A 24 19.34 -0.32 7.31
N ASP A 25 18.65 -0.05 6.19
CA ASP A 25 18.91 1.14 5.39
C ASP A 25 18.17 2.36 5.93
N GLU A 26 18.91 3.38 6.35
CA GLU A 26 18.34 4.62 6.87
C GLU A 26 17.44 5.34 5.87
N THR A 27 17.84 5.36 4.60
CA THR A 27 17.05 5.99 3.54
C THR A 27 15.70 5.30 3.40
N VAL A 28 15.69 3.97 3.46
CA VAL A 28 14.43 3.20 3.39
C VAL A 28 13.56 3.48 4.61
N ARG A 29 14.16 3.57 5.80
CA ARG A 29 13.40 3.91 7.01
C ARG A 29 12.73 5.28 6.87
N ASP A 30 13.49 6.29 6.43
CA ASP A 30 12.95 7.65 6.25
C ASP A 30 11.84 7.66 5.22
N ASP A 31 12.00 6.94 4.12
CA ASP A 31 11.00 6.82 3.08
C ASP A 31 9.73 6.15 3.59
N CYS A 32 9.87 5.14 4.45
CA CYS A 32 8.72 4.49 5.09
C CYS A 32 7.93 5.49 5.94
N TYR A 33 8.62 6.32 6.73
CA TYR A 33 7.92 7.32 7.54
C TYR A 33 7.24 8.38 6.69
N THR A 34 7.84 8.75 5.55
CA THR A 34 7.21 9.68 4.61
C THR A 34 5.94 9.08 4.02
N LEU A 35 5.98 7.81 3.61
CA LEU A 35 4.81 7.12 3.09
C LEU A 35 3.71 6.96 4.15
N ILE A 36 4.09 6.69 5.40
CA ILE A 36 3.12 6.63 6.50
C ILE A 36 2.40 7.96 6.64
N LYS A 37 3.14 9.06 6.58
CA LYS A 37 2.57 10.39 6.69
C LYS A 37 1.56 10.66 5.56
N ILE A 38 1.93 10.33 4.33
CA ILE A 38 1.08 10.50 3.15
C ILE A 38 -0.19 9.67 3.27
N MET A 39 -0.05 8.37 3.54
CA MET A 39 -1.17 7.46 3.60
C MET A 39 -2.10 7.72 4.77
N LYS A 40 -1.54 8.10 5.92
CA LYS A 40 -2.33 8.46 7.09
C LYS A 40 -3.16 9.72 6.82
N LYS A 41 -2.58 10.70 6.15
CA LYS A 41 -3.27 11.93 5.79
C LYS A 41 -4.45 11.65 4.84
N ILE A 42 -4.23 10.77 3.86
CA ILE A 42 -5.24 10.45 2.86
C ILE A 42 -6.36 9.58 3.44
N THR A 43 -6.01 8.58 4.24
CA THR A 43 -7.00 7.63 4.76
C THR A 43 -7.62 8.02 6.09
N GLY A 44 -6.92 8.79 6.89
CA GLY A 44 -7.33 9.07 8.26
C GLY A 44 -7.15 7.89 9.19
N GLU A 45 -6.50 6.83 8.72
CA GLU A 45 -6.32 5.60 9.49
C GLU A 45 -4.90 5.45 10.01
N LYS A 46 -4.73 4.70 11.09
CA LYS A 46 -3.41 4.40 11.63
C LYS A 46 -2.79 3.23 10.88
N PRO A 47 -1.46 3.20 10.72
CA PRO A 47 -0.81 2.07 10.07
C PRO A 47 -0.84 0.82 10.94
N LYS A 48 -0.91 -0.34 10.31
CA LYS A 48 -0.78 -1.64 10.96
C LYS A 48 0.08 -2.53 10.07
N ILE A 49 0.78 -3.47 10.69
CA ILE A 49 1.54 -4.46 9.92
C ILE A 49 0.58 -5.58 9.53
N TRP A 50 0.44 -5.80 8.22
CA TRP A 50 -0.37 -6.88 7.66
C TRP A 50 0.56 -7.99 7.19
N GLY A 51 0.29 -9.20 7.63
CA GLY A 51 1.18 -10.31 7.34
C GLY A 51 2.56 -10.06 7.94
N PRO A 52 3.63 -10.55 7.31
CA PRO A 52 4.98 -10.40 7.87
C PRO A 52 5.62 -9.03 7.62
N SER A 53 5.16 -8.28 6.61
CA SER A 53 5.96 -7.13 6.17
C SER A 53 5.23 -6.05 5.37
N ILE A 54 3.92 -5.99 5.47
CA ILE A 54 3.13 -4.96 4.76
C ILE A 54 2.64 -3.92 5.75
N VAL A 55 2.91 -2.64 5.47
CA VAL A 55 2.38 -1.54 6.26
C VAL A 55 1.09 -1.08 5.61
N GLY A 56 -0.04 -1.40 6.21
CA GLY A 56 -1.36 -1.14 5.65
C GLY A 56 -2.19 -0.16 6.45
N PHE A 57 -3.11 0.50 5.77
CA PHE A 57 -3.98 1.53 6.35
C PHE A 57 -5.44 1.21 6.07
N GLY A 58 -6.25 1.15 7.13
CA GLY A 58 -7.65 0.84 7.02
C GLY A 58 -7.88 -0.59 6.54
N ARG A 59 -9.12 -0.91 6.29
CA ARG A 59 -9.47 -2.21 5.71
C ARG A 59 -10.80 -2.10 5.00
N TYR A 60 -10.99 -2.97 4.00
CA TYR A 60 -12.26 -3.11 3.33
C TYR A 60 -12.59 -4.57 3.15
N HIS A 61 -13.87 -4.87 3.05
CA HIS A 61 -14.36 -6.23 2.84
C HIS A 61 -14.60 -6.44 1.34
N TYR A 62 -14.01 -7.50 0.78
CA TYR A 62 -14.24 -7.85 -0.61
C TYR A 62 -14.96 -9.18 -0.67
N LYS A 63 -15.78 -9.35 -1.71
CA LYS A 63 -16.49 -10.57 -1.96
C LYS A 63 -16.58 -10.78 -3.46
N TYR A 64 -16.06 -11.92 -3.92
CA TYR A 64 -16.12 -12.27 -5.33
C TYR A 64 -17.36 -13.12 -5.62
N GLU A 65 -17.78 -13.17 -6.88
CA GLU A 65 -18.92 -14.00 -7.30
C GLU A 65 -18.74 -15.46 -6.93
N SER A 66 -17.50 -15.93 -6.88
CA SER A 66 -17.20 -17.31 -6.48
C SER A 66 -17.48 -17.59 -5.01
N GLY A 67 -17.84 -16.58 -4.24
CA GLY A 67 -18.04 -16.71 -2.79
C GLY A 67 -16.79 -16.47 -1.97
N HIS A 68 -15.65 -16.27 -2.62
CA HIS A 68 -14.41 -15.96 -1.92
C HIS A 68 -14.50 -14.54 -1.35
N GLU A 69 -14.28 -14.40 -0.07
CA GLU A 69 -14.32 -13.09 0.58
C GLU A 69 -13.24 -12.94 1.63
N GLY A 70 -12.96 -11.71 2.01
CA GLY A 70 -11.96 -11.40 3.03
C GLY A 70 -11.81 -9.91 3.23
N TYR A 71 -10.74 -9.54 3.91
CA TYR A 71 -10.40 -8.12 4.14
C TYR A 71 -9.04 -7.81 3.56
N SER A 72 -8.89 -6.57 3.12
CA SER A 72 -7.60 -6.08 2.63
C SER A 72 -7.41 -4.64 3.08
N CYS A 73 -6.18 -4.12 2.99
CA CYS A 73 -5.92 -2.73 3.32
C CYS A 73 -6.48 -1.80 2.25
N ILE A 74 -6.93 -0.64 2.66
CA ILE A 74 -7.39 0.39 1.72
C ILE A 74 -6.21 0.89 0.90
N THR A 75 -5.07 1.11 1.55
CA THR A 75 -3.81 1.41 0.89
C THR A 75 -2.67 0.81 1.69
N ALA A 76 -1.54 0.55 1.06
CA ALA A 76 -0.43 -0.10 1.72
C ALA A 76 0.88 0.08 0.96
N PHE A 77 1.98 -0.11 1.68
CA PHE A 77 3.29 -0.24 1.06
C PHE A 77 4.07 -1.32 1.81
N ALA A 78 5.11 -1.82 1.17
CA ALA A 78 5.95 -2.83 1.79
C ALA A 78 7.41 -2.57 1.45
N PRO A 79 8.26 -2.36 2.49
CA PRO A 79 9.70 -2.27 2.23
C PRO A 79 10.24 -3.65 1.91
N ARG A 80 11.01 -3.73 0.84
CA ARG A 80 11.66 -4.96 0.40
C ARG A 80 13.13 -4.69 0.21
N LYS A 81 13.92 -5.74 0.12
CA LYS A 81 15.35 -5.60 -0.17
C LYS A 81 15.50 -4.97 -1.56
N GLY A 82 16.10 -3.80 -1.60
CA GLY A 82 16.36 -3.10 -2.86
C GLY A 82 15.24 -2.23 -3.41
N ASN A 83 14.05 -2.26 -2.83
CA ASN A 83 12.98 -1.35 -3.25
C ASN A 83 11.83 -1.28 -2.24
N ILE A 84 10.93 -0.34 -2.46
CA ILE A 84 9.69 -0.22 -1.70
C ILE A 84 8.56 -0.49 -2.68
N VAL A 85 7.63 -1.36 -2.28
CA VAL A 85 6.45 -1.68 -3.10
C VAL A 85 5.30 -0.82 -2.60
N VAL A 86 4.67 -0.06 -3.51
CA VAL A 86 3.47 0.73 -3.19
C VAL A 86 2.30 0.11 -3.95
N TYR A 87 1.24 -0.25 -3.23
CA TYR A 87 0.07 -0.88 -3.83
C TYR A 87 -0.91 0.18 -4.32
N VAL A 88 -1.27 0.10 -5.60
CA VAL A 88 -2.16 1.07 -6.25
C VAL A 88 -3.33 0.35 -6.90
N MET A 89 -4.55 0.69 -6.51
CA MET A 89 -5.78 0.10 -7.04
C MET A 89 -6.52 1.09 -7.94
N PRO A 90 -7.14 0.66 -9.02
CA PRO A 90 -7.19 -0.71 -9.57
C PRO A 90 -5.92 -1.10 -10.31
N GLY A 91 -4.96 -0.23 -10.36
CA GLY A 91 -3.70 -0.38 -11.03
C GLY A 91 -3.29 0.97 -11.58
N PHE A 92 -2.00 1.18 -11.75
CA PHE A 92 -1.52 2.49 -12.16
C PHE A 92 -1.83 2.81 -13.63
N THR A 93 -2.17 1.81 -14.44
CA THR A 93 -2.57 2.05 -15.83
C THR A 93 -3.85 2.86 -15.96
N GLU A 94 -4.64 2.94 -14.88
CA GLU A 94 -5.86 3.75 -14.87
C GLU A 94 -5.57 5.25 -14.78
N HIS A 95 -4.32 5.61 -14.51
CA HIS A 95 -3.93 7.00 -14.33
C HIS A 95 -2.66 7.31 -15.13
N PRO A 96 -2.69 7.10 -16.47
CA PRO A 96 -1.46 7.22 -17.29
C PRO A 96 -0.79 8.58 -17.24
N GLU A 97 -1.57 9.65 -17.08
CA GLU A 97 -1.02 11.00 -17.00
C GLU A 97 -0.17 11.19 -15.76
N LEU A 98 -0.62 10.65 -14.63
CA LEU A 98 0.13 10.74 -13.38
C LEU A 98 1.38 9.88 -13.45
N VAL A 99 1.23 8.67 -13.99
CA VAL A 99 2.34 7.74 -14.09
C VAL A 99 3.49 8.31 -14.91
N LYS A 100 3.18 9.02 -15.98
CA LYS A 100 4.18 9.67 -16.84
C LYS A 100 5.03 10.70 -16.10
N LYS A 101 4.45 11.33 -15.09
CA LYS A 101 5.11 12.37 -14.31
C LYS A 101 5.79 11.86 -13.05
N LEU A 102 5.64 10.57 -12.76
CA LEU A 102 6.12 9.99 -11.51
C LEU A 102 7.65 9.98 -11.38
N GLY A 103 8.36 9.60 -12.42
CA GLY A 103 9.82 9.50 -12.38
C GLY A 103 10.31 8.08 -12.60
N LYS A 104 11.32 7.66 -11.83
CA LYS A 104 11.91 6.32 -11.96
C LYS A 104 11.16 5.30 -11.12
N TYR A 105 10.57 4.33 -11.78
CA TYR A 105 9.86 3.25 -11.10
C TYR A 105 9.81 2.02 -12.00
N LYS A 106 9.50 0.88 -11.39
CA LYS A 106 9.11 -0.31 -12.12
C LYS A 106 7.69 -0.64 -11.71
N ALA A 107 6.98 -1.34 -12.54
CA ALA A 107 5.58 -1.59 -12.30
C ALA A 107 5.20 -3.05 -12.52
N GLY A 108 4.31 -3.53 -11.66
CA GLY A 108 3.64 -4.80 -11.81
C GLY A 108 2.14 -4.56 -11.84
N LYS A 109 1.34 -5.63 -11.70
CA LYS A 109 -0.11 -5.49 -11.62
C LYS A 109 -0.48 -4.89 -10.27
N GLY A 110 -0.94 -3.65 -10.26
CA GLY A 110 -1.35 -2.99 -9.02
C GLY A 110 -0.24 -2.64 -8.06
N CYS A 111 1.02 -2.70 -8.50
CA CYS A 111 2.16 -2.38 -7.66
C CYS A 111 3.14 -1.47 -8.35
N LEU A 112 3.68 -0.53 -7.59
CA LEU A 112 4.81 0.29 -8.04
C LEU A 112 6.03 -0.14 -7.24
N TYR A 113 7.16 -0.33 -7.91
CA TYR A 113 8.42 -0.67 -7.29
C TYR A 113 9.34 0.52 -7.38
N ILE A 114 9.68 1.11 -6.24
CA ILE A 114 10.47 2.34 -6.15
C ILE A 114 11.70 2.05 -5.30
N LYS A 115 12.90 2.37 -5.81
CA LYS A 115 14.13 2.18 -5.03
C LYS A 115 14.18 3.14 -3.85
N LYS A 116 13.87 4.40 -4.09
CA LYS A 116 13.83 5.43 -3.07
C LYS A 116 12.89 6.54 -3.50
N LEU A 117 12.29 7.23 -2.54
CA LEU A 117 11.33 8.30 -2.85
C LEU A 117 11.95 9.45 -3.62
N ALA A 118 13.25 9.69 -3.45
CA ALA A 118 13.95 10.73 -4.21
C ALA A 118 13.95 10.50 -5.72
N ASP A 119 13.69 9.26 -6.17
CA ASP A 119 13.63 8.93 -7.59
C ASP A 119 12.32 9.31 -8.24
N VAL A 120 11.30 9.63 -7.44
CA VAL A 120 9.95 9.95 -7.95
C VAL A 120 9.47 11.31 -7.46
N ASP A 121 8.45 11.84 -8.15
CA ASP A 121 7.80 13.07 -7.72
C ASP A 121 6.81 12.71 -6.60
N GLU A 122 7.11 13.15 -5.39
CA GLU A 122 6.32 12.83 -4.22
C GLU A 122 4.87 13.31 -4.31
N LYS A 123 4.63 14.45 -4.93
CA LYS A 123 3.27 14.98 -5.11
C LYS A 123 2.47 14.11 -6.08
N VAL A 124 3.11 13.64 -7.13
CA VAL A 124 2.48 12.73 -8.10
C VAL A 124 2.16 11.40 -7.42
N LEU A 125 3.08 10.89 -6.63
CA LEU A 125 2.86 9.66 -5.85
C LEU A 125 1.68 9.84 -4.89
N GLU A 126 1.61 10.97 -4.20
CA GLU A 126 0.50 11.26 -3.30
C GLU A 126 -0.83 11.27 -4.04
N ASN A 127 -0.87 11.86 -5.24
CA ASN A 127 -2.08 11.86 -6.07
C ASN A 127 -2.47 10.45 -6.50
N LEU A 128 -1.51 9.62 -6.85
CA LEU A 128 -1.78 8.23 -7.22
C LEU A 128 -2.38 7.45 -6.05
N ILE A 129 -1.81 7.64 -4.87
CA ILE A 129 -2.31 7.01 -3.65
C ILE A 129 -3.72 7.49 -3.33
N ASP A 130 -3.96 8.80 -3.45
CA ASP A 130 -5.28 9.40 -3.20
C ASP A 130 -6.34 8.82 -4.14
N LYS A 131 -6.02 8.70 -5.42
CA LYS A 131 -6.94 8.12 -6.40
C LYS A 131 -7.18 6.64 -6.14
N SER A 132 -6.14 5.92 -5.71
CA SER A 132 -6.26 4.52 -5.33
C SER A 132 -7.22 4.36 -4.15
N VAL A 133 -7.03 5.17 -3.11
CA VAL A 133 -7.88 5.15 -1.91
C VAL A 133 -9.33 5.49 -2.28
N SER A 134 -9.53 6.52 -3.09
CA SER A 134 -10.87 6.93 -3.54
C SER A 134 -11.56 5.82 -4.31
N TRP A 135 -10.82 5.14 -5.19
CA TRP A 135 -11.36 4.01 -5.95
C TRP A 135 -11.80 2.87 -5.03
N VAL A 136 -10.97 2.52 -4.05
CA VAL A 136 -11.28 1.45 -3.11
C VAL A 136 -12.52 1.79 -2.28
N LYS A 137 -12.60 3.01 -1.76
CA LYS A 137 -13.75 3.45 -0.97
C LYS A 137 -15.05 3.46 -1.76
N LYS A 138 -14.96 3.73 -3.06
CA LYS A 138 -16.12 3.74 -3.94
C LYS A 138 -16.56 2.34 -4.30
N LYS A 139 -15.61 1.45 -4.59
CA LYS A 139 -15.88 0.07 -4.98
C LYS A 139 -16.34 -0.77 -3.78
N TYR A 140 -15.76 -0.52 -2.61
CA TYR A 140 -16.05 -1.26 -1.38
C TYR A 140 -16.40 -0.28 -0.26
N PRO A 141 -17.63 0.25 -0.23
CA PRO A 141 -18.03 1.20 0.81
C PRO A 141 -17.85 0.64 2.20
N ALA A 142 -17.57 1.51 3.16
CA ALA A 142 -17.40 1.10 4.54
C ALA A 142 -18.70 0.50 5.06
N GLU A 143 -18.56 -0.55 5.83
CA GLU A 143 -19.71 -1.22 6.46
C GLU A 143 -20.19 -0.45 7.69
#